data_e5e5e69315f25e649935084130dc8308
#
_entry.id   e5e5e69315f25e649935084130dc8308
#
_cell.length_a   1.000
_cell.length_b   1.000
_cell.length_c   1.000
_cell.angle_alpha   90.00
_cell.angle_beta   90.00
_cell.angle_gamma   90.00
#
_symmetry.space_group_name_H-M   'P 1'
#
loop_
_entity.id
_entity.type
_entity.pdbx_description
1 polymer ?
#
loop_
_entity_poly.entity_id
_entity_poly.type
_entity_poly.pdbx_seq_one_letter_code
_entity_poly.pdbx_strand_id
1 'polypeptide(L)'
;MNVLFCDIATVYNYHESEDGTESWSRTLIKGVQWRHNRNEVSTSNGVQTENKVESITIDFGRNYGNKPYLQPIEYNRLSEHERENYWTLNAKCGKDVIVLGEVTQEIGQVFRISELREQYQYAVTVTSVSDNRNMPRLKHIKVVAK
;
A
#
# COMPACT_ATOMS: atom_id res chain seq x y z
N MET A 1 -18.20 14.73 -6.53
CA MET A 1 -17.21 14.11 -5.62
C MET A 1 -17.80 12.84 -5.03
N ASN A 2 -17.05 11.75 -5.04
CA ASN A 2 -17.49 10.52 -4.39
C ASN A 2 -17.04 10.55 -2.92
N VAL A 3 -17.99 10.73 -2.01
CA VAL A 3 -17.70 10.84 -0.58
C VAL A 3 -17.17 9.54 0.05
N LEU A 4 -17.30 8.41 -0.67
CA LEU A 4 -16.78 7.11 -0.21
C LEU A 4 -15.26 7.00 -0.34
N PHE A 5 -14.64 7.85 -1.16
CA PHE A 5 -13.20 7.82 -1.46
C PHE A 5 -12.53 9.12 -0.99
N CYS A 6 -12.68 9.43 0.30
CA CYS A 6 -12.17 10.67 0.88
C CYS A 6 -10.92 10.48 1.74
N ASP A 7 -10.46 9.24 1.89
CA ASP A 7 -9.27 8.96 2.69
C ASP A 7 -7.99 9.25 1.92
N ILE A 8 -6.92 9.46 2.68
CA ILE A 8 -5.57 9.67 2.16
C ILE A 8 -4.71 8.51 2.68
N ALA A 9 -3.84 8.00 1.84
CA ALA A 9 -2.90 6.95 2.21
C ALA A 9 -1.50 7.31 1.72
N THR A 10 -0.49 6.79 2.41
CA THR A 10 0.91 6.91 2.02
C THR A 10 1.43 5.52 1.73
N VAL A 11 2.01 5.33 0.54
CA VAL A 11 2.55 4.05 0.11
C VAL A 11 4.07 4.11 0.15
N TYR A 12 4.68 3.08 0.72
CA TYR A 12 6.12 2.89 0.73
C TYR A 12 6.45 1.66 -0.12
N ASN A 13 7.04 1.88 -1.28
CA ASN A 13 7.41 0.82 -2.20
C ASN A 13 8.83 0.35 -1.93
N TYR A 14 8.96 -0.95 -1.68
CA TYR A 14 10.25 -1.60 -1.42
C TYR A 14 11.03 -1.79 -2.71
N HIS A 15 12.32 -1.56 -2.62
CA HIS A 15 13.27 -1.88 -3.67
C HIS A 15 14.60 -2.31 -3.08
N GLU A 16 15.17 -3.37 -3.63
CA GLU A 16 16.51 -3.83 -3.29
C GLU A 16 17.43 -3.50 -4.46
N SER A 17 18.51 -2.78 -4.19
CA SER A 17 19.51 -2.46 -5.19
C SER A 17 20.44 -3.65 -5.46
N GLU A 18 21.28 -3.56 -6.50
CA GLU A 18 22.18 -4.65 -6.89
C GLU A 18 23.17 -5.02 -5.78
N ASP A 19 23.54 -4.08 -4.93
CA ASP A 19 24.44 -4.32 -3.79
C ASP A 19 23.73 -4.89 -2.56
N GLY A 20 22.44 -5.16 -2.64
CA GLY A 20 21.64 -5.68 -1.54
C GLY A 20 21.07 -4.63 -0.60
N THR A 21 21.26 -3.34 -0.88
CA THR A 21 20.71 -2.26 -0.07
C THR A 21 19.20 -2.17 -0.26
N GLU A 22 18.46 -2.20 0.85
CA GLU A 22 17.00 -2.05 0.84
C GLU A 22 16.61 -0.57 0.92
N SER A 23 15.60 -0.19 0.14
CA SER A 23 15.06 1.16 0.15
C SER A 23 13.56 1.16 -0.05
N TRP A 24 12.89 2.21 0.42
CA TRP A 24 11.44 2.40 0.27
C TRP A 24 11.18 3.80 -0.29
N SER A 25 10.43 3.85 -1.38
CA SER A 25 10.00 5.11 -2.01
C SER A 25 8.61 5.48 -1.53
N ARG A 26 8.44 6.71 -1.04
CA ARG A 26 7.20 7.22 -0.47
C ARG A 26 6.34 7.89 -1.56
N THR A 27 5.04 7.59 -1.56
CA THR A 27 4.07 8.23 -2.45
C THR A 27 2.78 8.50 -1.68
N LEU A 28 2.28 9.72 -1.79
CA LEU A 28 1.00 10.12 -1.20
C LEU A 28 -0.12 9.87 -2.20
N ILE A 29 -1.19 9.19 -1.76
CA ILE A 29 -2.33 8.85 -2.60
C ILE A 29 -3.60 9.41 -1.99
N LYS A 30 -4.40 10.09 -2.81
CA LYS A 30 -5.72 10.60 -2.46
C LYS A 30 -6.79 9.79 -3.19
N GLY A 31 -8.03 9.89 -2.75
CA GLY A 31 -9.13 9.17 -3.36
C GLY A 31 -9.15 7.70 -2.97
N VAL A 32 -8.97 7.43 -1.70
CA VAL A 32 -8.86 6.09 -1.14
C VAL A 32 -10.06 5.84 -0.23
N GLN A 33 -10.57 4.61 -0.22
CA GLN A 33 -11.51 4.13 0.77
C GLN A 33 -10.80 3.07 1.61
N TRP A 34 -10.65 3.34 2.90
CA TRP A 34 -10.00 2.44 3.83
C TRP A 34 -11.03 1.80 4.74
N ARG A 35 -11.05 0.47 4.78
CA ARG A 35 -11.97 -0.30 5.62
C ARG A 35 -11.20 -1.25 6.52
N HIS A 36 -11.63 -1.31 7.77
CA HIS A 36 -11.08 -2.23 8.76
C HIS A 36 -11.96 -3.47 8.82
N ASN A 37 -11.40 -4.63 8.45
CA ASN A 37 -12.12 -5.89 8.49
C ASN A 37 -11.55 -6.75 9.61
N ARG A 38 -12.46 -7.32 10.42
CA ARG A 38 -12.10 -8.23 11.51
C ARG A 38 -12.93 -9.50 11.38
N ASN A 39 -12.25 -10.63 11.32
CA ASN A 39 -12.89 -11.94 11.28
C ASN A 39 -12.46 -12.74 12.49
N GLU A 40 -13.43 -13.24 13.25
CA GLU A 40 -13.16 -14.19 14.33
C GLU A 40 -13.18 -15.60 13.77
N VAL A 41 -12.12 -16.36 14.06
CA VAL A 41 -12.01 -17.74 13.65
C VAL A 41 -11.98 -18.61 14.91
N SER A 42 -12.97 -19.50 15.05
CA SER A 42 -13.00 -20.48 16.13
C SER A 42 -12.31 -21.77 15.69
N THR A 43 -11.38 -22.24 16.49
CA THR A 43 -10.72 -23.53 16.25
C THR A 43 -11.43 -24.64 17.01
N SER A 44 -11.17 -25.90 16.67
CA SER A 44 -11.74 -27.05 17.34
C SER A 44 -11.37 -27.16 18.83
N ASN A 45 -10.33 -26.46 19.27
CA ASN A 45 -9.89 -26.39 20.65
C ASN A 45 -10.63 -25.35 21.48
N GLY A 46 -11.58 -24.61 20.89
CA GLY A 46 -12.26 -23.51 21.53
C GLY A 46 -11.44 -22.23 21.60
N VAL A 47 -10.28 -22.18 20.97
CA VAL A 47 -9.47 -20.96 20.88
C VAL A 47 -10.01 -20.10 19.75
N GLN A 48 -10.36 -18.86 20.07
CA GLN A 48 -10.76 -17.87 19.08
C GLN A 48 -9.57 -17.02 18.69
N THR A 49 -9.32 -16.93 17.39
CA THR A 49 -8.32 -16.02 16.83
C THR A 49 -9.02 -14.93 16.02
N GLU A 50 -8.57 -13.71 16.18
CA GLU A 50 -9.08 -12.57 15.42
C GLU A 50 -8.12 -12.24 14.29
N ASN A 51 -8.61 -12.31 13.05
CA ASN A 51 -7.86 -11.86 11.88
C ASN A 51 -8.19 -10.41 11.60
N LYS A 52 -7.21 -9.54 11.78
CA LYS A 52 -7.33 -8.11 11.46
C LYS A 52 -6.78 -7.89 10.08
N VAL A 53 -7.64 -7.47 9.15
CA VAL A 53 -7.29 -7.24 7.76
C VAL A 53 -7.80 -5.87 7.37
N GLU A 54 -6.96 -5.12 6.65
CA GLU A 54 -7.34 -3.83 6.10
C GLU A 54 -7.63 -3.98 4.62
N SER A 55 -8.75 -3.42 4.18
CA SER A 55 -9.13 -3.37 2.75
C SER A 55 -9.06 -1.94 2.28
N ILE A 56 -8.26 -1.69 1.26
CA ILE A 56 -8.04 -0.36 0.71
C ILE A 56 -8.46 -0.37 -0.75
N THR A 57 -9.40 0.49 -1.12
CA THR A 57 -9.82 0.67 -2.51
C THR A 57 -9.35 2.02 -2.99
N ILE A 58 -8.62 2.03 -4.11
CA ILE A 58 -8.03 3.23 -4.70
C ILE A 58 -8.77 3.53 -5.99
N ASP A 59 -9.37 4.73 -6.08
CA ASP A 59 -10.13 5.17 -7.24
C ASP A 59 -9.20 5.77 -8.29
N PHE A 60 -9.07 5.11 -9.43
CA PHE A 60 -8.24 5.55 -10.54
C PHE A 60 -9.01 6.42 -11.55
N GLY A 61 -10.30 6.64 -11.34
CA GLY A 61 -11.08 7.59 -12.12
C GLY A 61 -10.88 9.03 -11.72
N ARG A 62 -10.12 9.29 -10.65
CA ARG A 62 -9.87 10.63 -10.09
C ARG A 62 -8.37 10.82 -9.88
N ASN A 63 -8.01 12.03 -9.46
CA ASN A 63 -6.61 12.31 -9.11
C ASN A 63 -6.25 11.61 -7.81
N TYR A 64 -5.47 10.56 -7.91
CA TYR A 64 -5.12 9.67 -6.82
C TYR A 64 -3.71 9.89 -6.26
N GLY A 65 -2.95 10.81 -6.79
CA GLY A 65 -1.61 11.06 -6.28
C GLY A 65 -0.82 11.98 -7.19
N ASN A 66 0.42 12.24 -6.80
CA ASN A 66 1.33 13.10 -7.55
C ASN A 66 2.25 12.32 -8.50
N LYS A 67 2.09 10.99 -8.56
CA LYS A 67 2.89 10.11 -9.42
C LYS A 67 2.00 9.11 -10.13
N PRO A 68 2.30 8.75 -11.39
CA PRO A 68 1.57 7.70 -12.08
C PRO A 68 1.85 6.31 -11.49
N TYR A 69 0.85 5.45 -11.56
CA TYR A 69 0.96 4.06 -11.15
C TYR A 69 1.52 3.20 -12.27
N LEU A 70 2.43 2.29 -11.93
CA LEU A 70 2.91 1.22 -12.81
C LEU A 70 2.67 -0.13 -12.16
N GLN A 71 2.45 -1.15 -12.97
CA GLN A 71 2.40 -2.52 -12.47
C GLN A 71 3.78 -2.93 -11.93
N PRO A 72 3.85 -3.85 -10.95
CA PRO A 72 5.13 -4.21 -10.32
C PRO A 72 6.22 -4.65 -11.30
N ILE A 73 5.86 -5.39 -12.36
CA ILE A 73 6.83 -5.84 -13.36
C ILE A 73 7.48 -4.65 -14.07
N GLU A 74 6.70 -3.67 -14.47
CA GLU A 74 7.19 -2.47 -15.14
C GLU A 74 8.00 -1.59 -14.19
N TYR A 75 7.53 -1.45 -12.94
CA TYR A 75 8.22 -0.66 -11.92
C TYR A 75 9.60 -1.23 -11.61
N ASN A 76 9.72 -2.56 -11.51
CA ASN A 76 10.99 -3.21 -11.20
C ASN A 76 12.02 -3.12 -12.32
N ARG A 77 11.58 -2.80 -13.53
CA ARG A 77 12.49 -2.61 -14.67
C ARG A 77 13.10 -1.21 -14.73
N LEU A 78 12.56 -0.28 -13.93
CA LEU A 78 13.05 1.10 -13.90
C LEU A 78 14.37 1.20 -13.11
N SER A 79 15.20 2.19 -13.45
CA SER A 79 16.34 2.58 -12.64
C SER A 79 15.87 3.23 -11.34
N GLU A 80 16.76 3.33 -10.36
CA GLU A 80 16.44 3.99 -9.09
C GLU A 80 15.94 5.42 -9.28
N HIS A 81 16.57 6.14 -10.20
CA HIS A 81 16.19 7.53 -10.49
C HIS A 81 14.78 7.61 -11.12
N GLU A 82 14.46 6.69 -12.02
CA GLU A 82 13.15 6.65 -12.68
C GLU A 82 12.03 6.25 -11.70
N ARG A 83 12.32 5.36 -10.74
CA ARG A 83 11.33 4.90 -9.77
C ARG A 83 10.78 6.04 -8.89
N GLU A 84 11.53 7.09 -8.70
CA GLU A 84 11.09 8.24 -7.93
C GLU A 84 9.87 8.94 -8.55
N ASN A 85 9.65 8.75 -9.84
CA ASN A 85 8.57 9.36 -10.58
C ASN A 85 7.30 8.50 -10.68
N TYR A 86 7.34 7.28 -10.14
CA TYR A 86 6.25 6.31 -10.24
C TYR A 86 6.01 5.63 -8.91
N TRP A 87 4.88 4.92 -8.82
CA TRP A 87 4.58 4.09 -7.66
C TRP A 87 3.90 2.79 -8.09
N THR A 88 3.91 1.81 -7.22
CA THR A 88 3.33 0.51 -7.49
C THR A 88 2.76 -0.11 -6.21
N LEU A 89 2.15 -1.28 -6.34
CA LEU A 89 1.69 -2.10 -5.22
C LEU A 89 2.10 -3.54 -5.53
N ASN A 90 3.08 -4.03 -4.80
CA ASN A 90 3.64 -5.36 -5.03
C ASN A 90 3.37 -6.27 -3.84
N ALA A 91 2.40 -7.18 -4.00
CA ALA A 91 2.06 -8.15 -2.96
C ALA A 91 3.05 -9.30 -2.89
N LYS A 92 3.73 -9.61 -3.98
CA LYS A 92 4.65 -10.76 -4.05
C LYS A 92 5.92 -10.57 -3.23
N CYS A 93 6.42 -9.34 -3.14
CA CYS A 93 7.63 -9.10 -2.35
C CYS A 93 7.37 -9.13 -0.84
N GLY A 94 6.12 -8.92 -0.41
CA GLY A 94 5.74 -8.95 1.00
C GLY A 94 6.32 -7.82 1.84
N LYS A 95 6.81 -6.77 1.22
CA LYS A 95 7.50 -5.66 1.91
C LYS A 95 6.95 -4.28 1.61
N ASP A 96 6.04 -4.14 0.65
CA ASP A 96 5.38 -2.86 0.42
C ASP A 96 4.45 -2.55 1.59
N VAL A 97 4.51 -1.32 2.08
CA VAL A 97 3.72 -0.86 3.24
C VAL A 97 2.81 0.27 2.81
N ILE A 98 1.58 0.23 3.29
CA ILE A 98 0.61 1.31 3.09
C ILE A 98 0.13 1.81 4.46
N VAL A 99 0.07 3.14 4.62
CA VAL A 99 -0.28 3.78 5.88
C VAL A 99 -1.51 4.65 5.68
N LEU A 100 -2.47 4.55 6.60
CA LEU A 100 -3.64 5.43 6.59
C LEU A 100 -3.21 6.83 7.02
N GLY A 101 -3.46 7.81 6.16
CA GLY A 101 -3.14 9.21 6.41
C GLY A 101 -1.93 9.69 5.61
N GLU A 102 -1.59 10.96 5.81
CA GLU A 102 -0.42 11.57 5.19
C GLU A 102 0.80 11.44 6.10
N VAL A 103 1.82 10.74 5.63
CA VAL A 103 3.09 10.58 6.34
C VAL A 103 4.18 11.27 5.52
N THR A 104 4.89 12.20 6.14
CA THR A 104 5.93 12.98 5.47
C THR A 104 7.33 12.40 5.64
N GLN A 105 7.50 11.42 6.52
CA GLN A 105 8.80 10.83 6.84
C GLN A 105 9.25 9.88 5.73
N GLU A 106 10.51 10.04 5.32
CA GLU A 106 11.14 9.14 4.37
C GLU A 106 11.81 7.99 5.10
N ILE A 107 11.79 6.80 4.53
CA ILE A 107 12.46 5.63 5.11
C ILE A 107 13.94 5.67 4.75
N GLY A 108 14.80 5.54 5.75
CA GLY A 108 16.23 5.55 5.57
C GLY A 108 16.96 5.14 6.83
N GLN A 109 18.18 5.63 7.02
CA GLN A 109 18.99 5.28 8.19
C GLN A 109 18.46 5.93 9.48
N VAL A 110 17.86 7.12 9.38
CA VAL A 110 17.35 7.87 10.52
C VAL A 110 15.96 7.35 10.95
N PHE A 111 15.12 7.01 9.99
CA PHE A 111 13.76 6.51 10.23
C PHE A 111 13.57 5.22 9.46
N ARG A 112 13.44 4.11 10.18
CA ARG A 112 13.37 2.77 9.58
C ARG A 112 11.93 2.33 9.38
N ILE A 113 11.73 1.35 8.50
CA ILE A 113 10.40 0.81 8.21
C ILE A 113 9.74 0.19 9.46
N SER A 114 10.52 -0.40 10.35
CA SER A 114 10.02 -0.94 11.61
C SER A 114 9.49 0.15 12.54
N GLU A 115 10.13 1.31 12.55
CA GLU A 115 9.69 2.46 13.33
C GLU A 115 8.39 3.04 12.80
N LEU A 116 8.21 3.03 11.48
CA LEU A 116 6.97 3.44 10.83
C LEU A 116 5.80 2.58 11.33
N ARG A 117 5.99 1.27 11.40
CA ARG A 117 4.95 0.34 11.82
C ARG A 117 4.63 0.44 13.31
N GLU A 118 5.60 0.83 14.12
CA GLU A 118 5.40 1.07 15.56
C GLU A 118 4.69 2.40 15.82
N GLN A 119 5.03 3.43 15.05
CA GLN A 119 4.52 4.77 15.27
C GLN A 119 3.08 4.96 14.77
N TYR A 120 2.71 4.28 13.70
CA TYR A 120 1.39 4.42 13.07
C TYR A 120 0.58 3.14 13.24
N GLN A 121 -0.62 3.27 13.79
CA GLN A 121 -1.50 2.13 14.06
C GLN A 121 -1.89 1.38 12.79
N TYR A 122 -2.14 2.11 11.71
CA TYR A 122 -2.54 1.53 10.43
C TYR A 122 -1.43 1.63 9.38
N ALA A 123 -0.23 1.22 9.76
CA ALA A 123 0.87 0.97 8.84
C ALA A 123 0.91 -0.54 8.60
N VAL A 124 0.44 -0.96 7.44
CA VAL A 124 0.18 -2.38 7.14
C VAL A 124 0.92 -2.82 5.88
N THR A 125 1.26 -4.10 5.85
CA THR A 125 1.97 -4.68 4.72
C THR A 125 0.99 -5.20 3.67
N VAL A 126 1.21 -4.85 2.42
CA VAL A 126 0.38 -5.27 1.29
C VAL A 126 0.49 -6.79 1.10
N THR A 127 -0.64 -7.49 1.14
CA THR A 127 -0.67 -8.95 0.98
C THR A 127 -1.36 -9.41 -0.29
N SER A 128 -2.28 -8.61 -0.83
CA SER A 128 -3.02 -8.96 -2.05
C SER A 128 -3.42 -7.70 -2.81
N VAL A 129 -3.32 -7.74 -4.12
CA VAL A 129 -3.70 -6.62 -4.99
C VAL A 129 -4.59 -7.15 -6.11
N SER A 130 -5.78 -6.54 -6.26
CA SER A 130 -6.70 -6.84 -7.35
C SER A 130 -6.85 -5.60 -8.22
N ASP A 131 -6.35 -5.68 -9.44
CA ASP A 131 -6.37 -4.56 -10.39
C ASP A 131 -7.64 -4.62 -11.25
N ASN A 132 -8.57 -3.72 -10.98
CA ASN A 132 -9.85 -3.61 -11.67
C ASN A 132 -9.95 -2.33 -12.50
N ARG A 133 -8.82 -1.80 -12.98
CA ARG A 133 -8.79 -0.57 -13.76
C ARG A 133 -9.37 -0.72 -15.17
N ASN A 134 -9.49 -1.95 -15.66
CA ASN A 134 -10.06 -2.23 -16.98
C ASN A 134 -11.59 -2.34 -16.98
N MET A 135 -12.23 -2.12 -15.84
CA MET A 135 -13.68 -2.13 -15.75
C MET A 135 -14.30 -0.86 -16.38
N PRO A 136 -15.49 -0.97 -17.00
CA PRO A 136 -16.11 0.20 -17.66
C PRO A 136 -16.55 1.28 -16.68
N ARG A 137 -16.82 0.91 -15.42
CA ARG A 137 -17.20 1.85 -14.36
C ARG A 137 -16.31 1.63 -13.15
N LEU A 138 -16.07 2.70 -12.42
CA LEU A 138 -15.28 2.69 -11.19
C LEU A 138 -13.95 1.92 -11.38
N LYS A 139 -13.05 2.52 -12.15
CA LYS A 139 -11.71 1.98 -12.33
C LYS A 139 -10.95 2.07 -11.01
N HIS A 140 -10.61 0.93 -10.44
CA HIS A 140 -10.02 0.90 -9.10
C HIS A 140 -9.04 -0.25 -8.94
N ILE A 141 -8.19 -0.13 -7.93
CA ILE A 141 -7.36 -1.22 -7.42
C ILE A 141 -7.79 -1.49 -5.98
N LYS A 142 -8.06 -2.74 -5.66
CA LYS A 142 -8.37 -3.18 -4.30
C LYS A 142 -7.14 -3.83 -3.70
N VAL A 143 -6.76 -3.36 -2.51
CA VAL A 143 -5.59 -3.84 -1.78
C VAL A 143 -6.07 -4.47 -0.47
N VAL A 144 -5.51 -5.62 -0.15
CA VAL A 144 -5.68 -6.25 1.17
C VAL A 144 -4.32 -6.23 1.85
N ALA A 145 -4.31 -5.80 3.10
CA ALA A 145 -3.08 -5.63 3.87
C ALA A 145 -3.29 -5.96 5.35
N LYS A 146 -2.22 -6.32 6.02
CA LYS A 146 -2.26 -6.58 7.46
C LYS A 146 -0.91 -6.38 8.17
#